data_ff01ec8ddb643aa08322c44fcd3bceb0
#
_entry.id   ff01ec8ddb643aa08322c44fcd3bceb0
#
_cell.length_a   1.000
_cell.length_b   1.000
_cell.length_c   1.000
_cell.angle_alpha   90.00
_cell.angle_beta   90.00
_cell.angle_gamma   90.00
#
_symmetry.space_group_name_H-M   'P 1'
#
loop_
_entity.id
_entity.type
_entity.pdbx_description
1 polymer ?
#
loop_
_entity_poly.entity_id
_entity_poly.type
_entity_poly.pdbx_seq_one_letter_code
_entity_poly.pdbx_strand_id
1 'polypeptide(L)'
;MGYGMMPMLLAADEEVDFSIHHLFGYKFIGQTVYITTSHVCMFIIMAAIIIFALIARRKIMHATEVPTGLQNVVEFAVETLQGFVHSSMGKHGKKYMNYVGTLFLFIFFSNISGLFGLRPPTADFGTTFSLALITFVMIQYNNIKYNKFGAFTGLFQPLWFLFPINLIGEIATPVSMSLRLFGNIMAGTVMMALYYGLLPIFAKLGITSFLHVYFDVFSGAIQAYVFCMLTMVFITDKIGEA
;
A
#
# COMPACT_ATOMS: atom_id res chain seq x y z
N MET A 1 -7.21 54.14 -16.32
CA MET A 1 -8.16 53.09 -15.91
C MET A 1 -7.62 51.75 -16.43
N GLY A 2 -7.12 50.90 -15.57
CA GLY A 2 -6.52 49.64 -16.04
C GLY A 2 -5.65 48.90 -14.99
N TYR A 3 -5.89 49.10 -13.70
CA TYR A 3 -5.08 48.44 -12.65
C TYR A 3 -5.89 47.50 -11.72
N GLY A 4 -7.04 47.01 -12.16
CA GLY A 4 -7.95 46.24 -11.29
C GLY A 4 -7.96 44.71 -11.48
N MET A 5 -7.24 44.16 -12.46
CA MET A 5 -7.37 42.75 -12.80
C MET A 5 -6.07 41.89 -12.63
N MET A 6 -4.98 42.54 -12.24
CA MET A 6 -3.69 41.86 -12.09
C MET A 6 -3.46 41.13 -10.73
N PRO A 7 -4.09 41.52 -9.60
CA PRO A 7 -3.89 40.76 -8.36
C PRO A 7 -4.66 39.45 -8.29
N MET A 8 -5.66 39.23 -9.14
CA MET A 8 -6.47 38.00 -9.13
C MET A 8 -5.83 36.83 -9.91
N LEU A 9 -4.88 37.12 -10.79
CA LEU A 9 -4.10 36.13 -11.53
C LEU A 9 -2.86 35.65 -10.77
N LEU A 10 -2.37 36.42 -9.78
CA LEU A 10 -1.23 36.08 -8.95
C LEU A 10 -1.60 35.30 -7.66
N ALA A 11 -2.89 35.12 -7.39
CA ALA A 11 -3.36 34.28 -6.28
C ALA A 11 -3.44 32.76 -6.60
N ALA A 12 -2.85 32.34 -7.74
CA ALA A 12 -2.84 30.94 -8.18
C ALA A 12 -1.50 30.22 -7.90
N ASP A 13 -0.56 30.87 -7.21
CA ASP A 13 0.63 30.21 -6.66
C ASP A 13 0.32 29.65 -5.25
N GLU A 14 -0.68 28.77 -5.12
CA GLU A 14 -0.61 27.76 -4.07
C GLU A 14 0.49 26.81 -4.47
N GLU A 15 1.71 27.08 -4.00
CA GLU A 15 2.80 26.11 -4.03
C GLU A 15 2.26 24.85 -3.35
N VAL A 16 2.19 23.76 -4.12
CA VAL A 16 1.78 22.46 -3.57
C VAL A 16 2.81 22.08 -2.53
N ASP A 17 2.45 22.22 -1.26
CA ASP A 17 3.33 21.93 -0.15
C ASP A 17 3.47 20.41 0.02
N PHE A 18 4.58 19.87 -0.46
CA PHE A 18 4.96 18.46 -0.28
C PHE A 18 5.61 18.20 1.09
N SER A 19 5.74 19.22 1.95
CA SER A 19 6.39 19.07 3.23
C SER A 19 5.61 18.17 4.18
N ILE A 20 6.35 17.47 5.01
CA ILE A 20 5.77 16.62 6.06
C ILE A 20 5.42 17.54 7.24
N HIS A 21 4.13 17.80 7.46
CA HIS A 21 3.69 18.56 8.61
C HIS A 21 3.90 17.78 9.91
N HIS A 22 4.74 18.35 10.78
CA HIS A 22 5.01 17.81 12.10
C HIS A 22 3.93 18.29 13.08
N LEU A 23 3.19 17.35 13.71
CA LEU A 23 2.16 17.68 14.70
C LEU A 23 2.77 17.78 16.11
N PHE A 24 3.54 16.79 16.50
CA PHE A 24 4.20 16.72 17.80
C PHE A 24 5.59 16.13 17.67
N GLY A 25 6.56 16.75 18.36
CA GLY A 25 7.92 16.22 18.49
C GLY A 25 8.19 15.80 19.94
N TYR A 26 8.67 14.58 20.14
CA TYR A 26 9.17 14.12 21.43
C TYR A 26 10.60 13.60 21.31
N LYS A 27 11.41 13.81 22.36
CA LYS A 27 12.79 13.33 22.39
C LYS A 27 12.82 11.89 22.86
N PHE A 28 13.29 10.99 21.99
CA PHE A 28 13.52 9.59 22.33
C PHE A 28 14.99 9.23 22.02
N ILE A 29 15.72 8.75 23.03
CA ILE A 29 17.14 8.33 22.94
C ILE A 29 18.04 9.39 22.25
N GLY A 30 17.85 10.70 22.58
CA GLY A 30 18.68 11.78 22.02
C GLY A 30 18.28 12.27 20.62
N GLN A 31 17.28 11.67 19.97
CA GLN A 31 16.72 12.11 18.70
C GLN A 31 15.30 12.64 18.89
N THR A 32 14.94 13.69 18.14
CA THR A 32 13.57 14.19 18.09
C THR A 32 12.77 13.36 17.10
N VAL A 33 11.81 12.58 17.61
CA VAL A 33 10.85 11.82 16.80
C VAL A 33 9.61 12.69 16.62
N TYR A 34 9.21 12.89 15.37
CA TYR A 34 8.03 13.68 15.01
C TYR A 34 6.87 12.77 14.64
N ILE A 35 5.70 13.03 15.25
CA ILE A 35 4.43 12.46 14.78
C ILE A 35 3.93 13.34 13.64
N THR A 36 3.78 12.74 12.46
CA THR A 36 3.35 13.40 11.24
C THR A 36 1.86 13.13 10.96
N THR A 37 1.26 13.93 10.09
CA THR A 37 -0.12 13.70 9.61
C THR A 37 -0.30 12.32 9.00
N SER A 38 0.72 11.76 8.32
CA SER A 38 0.70 10.40 7.77
C SER A 38 0.57 9.33 8.86
N HIS A 39 1.22 9.50 10.01
CA HIS A 39 1.07 8.57 11.15
C HIS A 39 -0.34 8.59 11.72
N VAL A 40 -0.95 9.78 11.87
CA VAL A 40 -2.33 9.90 12.35
C VAL A 40 -3.29 9.22 11.38
N CYS A 41 -3.14 9.46 10.08
CA CYS A 41 -3.94 8.79 9.06
C CYS A 41 -3.78 7.26 9.12
N MET A 42 -2.55 6.76 9.29
CA MET A 42 -2.28 5.33 9.45
C MET A 42 -3.04 4.74 10.65
N PHE A 43 -3.03 5.41 11.81
CA PHE A 43 -3.77 4.94 12.98
C PHE A 43 -5.28 4.97 12.76
N ILE A 44 -5.82 5.98 12.09
CA ILE A 44 -7.25 6.06 11.75
C ILE A 44 -7.65 4.89 10.84
N ILE A 45 -6.86 4.60 9.81
CA ILE A 45 -7.12 3.48 8.89
C ILE A 45 -7.05 2.15 9.62
N MET A 46 -6.02 1.92 10.45
CA MET A 46 -5.92 0.70 11.24
C MET A 46 -7.11 0.52 12.19
N ALA A 47 -7.51 1.58 12.89
CA ALA A 47 -8.68 1.56 13.76
C ALA A 47 -9.95 1.25 12.98
N ALA A 48 -10.16 1.85 11.81
CA ALA A 48 -11.31 1.60 10.94
C ALA A 48 -11.36 0.14 10.47
N ILE A 49 -10.22 -0.43 10.05
CA ILE A 49 -10.13 -1.84 9.64
C ILE A 49 -10.44 -2.78 10.82
N ILE A 50 -9.90 -2.50 12.00
CA ILE A 50 -10.16 -3.30 13.21
C ILE A 50 -11.64 -3.24 13.60
N ILE A 51 -12.24 -2.05 13.62
CA ILE A 51 -13.65 -1.86 13.94
C ILE A 51 -14.52 -2.61 12.93
N PHE A 52 -14.23 -2.47 11.63
CA PHE A 52 -14.93 -3.20 10.58
C PHE A 52 -14.82 -4.73 10.77
N ALA A 53 -13.62 -5.23 11.04
CA ALA A 53 -13.38 -6.65 11.29
C ALA A 53 -14.15 -7.18 12.51
N LEU A 54 -14.24 -6.39 13.59
CA LEU A 54 -15.02 -6.75 14.78
C LEU A 54 -16.53 -6.78 14.50
N ILE A 55 -17.03 -5.82 13.72
CA ILE A 55 -18.45 -5.79 13.31
C ILE A 55 -18.76 -6.99 12.40
N ALA A 56 -17.90 -7.24 11.41
CA ALA A 56 -18.01 -8.37 10.51
C ALA A 56 -18.01 -9.71 11.28
N ARG A 57 -17.06 -9.88 12.21
CA ARG A 57 -17.00 -11.07 13.06
C ARG A 57 -18.29 -11.29 13.86
N ARG A 58 -18.83 -10.23 14.49
CA ARG A 58 -20.11 -10.35 15.25
C ARG A 58 -21.27 -10.79 14.33
N LYS A 59 -21.34 -10.24 13.12
CA LYS A 59 -22.37 -10.61 12.15
C LYS A 59 -22.23 -12.05 11.67
N ILE A 60 -21.02 -12.50 11.38
CA ILE A 60 -20.74 -13.88 10.93
C ILE A 60 -20.99 -14.89 12.06
N MET A 61 -20.73 -14.56 13.32
CA MET A 61 -21.05 -15.46 14.47
C MET A 61 -22.55 -15.72 14.62
N HIS A 62 -23.41 -14.85 14.09
CA HIS A 62 -24.87 -15.00 14.06
C HIS A 62 -25.38 -15.18 12.63
N ALA A 63 -24.55 -15.78 11.76
CA ALA A 63 -24.87 -15.98 10.35
C ALA A 63 -26.07 -16.92 10.19
N THR A 64 -26.95 -16.58 9.25
CA THR A 64 -28.05 -17.42 8.81
C THR A 64 -27.65 -18.22 7.57
N GLU A 65 -28.32 -19.34 7.29
CA GLU A 65 -28.02 -20.19 6.13
C GLU A 65 -28.14 -19.43 4.80
N VAL A 66 -29.00 -18.40 4.75
CA VAL A 66 -29.14 -17.52 3.59
C VAL A 66 -28.52 -16.17 3.95
N PRO A 67 -27.34 -15.82 3.38
CA PRO A 67 -26.66 -14.58 3.70
C PRO A 67 -27.46 -13.37 3.22
N THR A 68 -27.65 -12.39 4.10
CA THR A 68 -28.37 -11.15 3.79
C THR A 68 -27.56 -9.90 4.17
N GLY A 69 -27.70 -8.84 3.36
CA GLY A 69 -27.11 -7.54 3.64
C GLY A 69 -25.58 -7.58 3.82
N LEU A 70 -25.07 -7.12 4.95
CA LEU A 70 -23.64 -7.01 5.23
C LEU A 70 -22.95 -8.39 5.29
N GLN A 71 -23.64 -9.44 5.72
CA GLN A 71 -23.10 -10.79 5.72
C GLN A 71 -22.71 -11.23 4.30
N ASN A 72 -23.58 -11.02 3.32
CA ASN A 72 -23.32 -11.36 1.91
C ASN A 72 -22.10 -10.62 1.35
N VAL A 73 -21.95 -9.34 1.69
CA VAL A 73 -20.79 -8.54 1.24
C VAL A 73 -19.49 -9.07 1.84
N VAL A 74 -19.49 -9.40 3.13
CA VAL A 74 -18.29 -9.92 3.81
C VAL A 74 -17.95 -11.33 3.31
N GLU A 75 -18.92 -12.22 3.16
CA GLU A 75 -18.71 -13.56 2.61
C GLU A 75 -18.15 -13.49 1.18
N PHE A 76 -18.75 -12.67 0.31
CA PHE A 76 -18.26 -12.47 -1.05
C PHE A 76 -16.80 -11.94 -1.07
N ALA A 77 -16.47 -10.96 -0.20
CA ALA A 77 -15.12 -10.43 -0.11
C ALA A 77 -14.11 -11.50 0.37
N VAL A 78 -14.50 -12.31 1.35
CA VAL A 78 -13.65 -13.40 1.88
C VAL A 78 -13.48 -14.51 0.84
N GLU A 79 -14.54 -14.92 0.14
CA GLU A 79 -14.46 -15.92 -0.93
C GLU A 79 -13.60 -15.45 -2.10
N THR A 80 -13.73 -14.19 -2.51
CA THR A 80 -12.89 -13.59 -3.56
C THR A 80 -11.42 -13.59 -3.14
N LEU A 81 -11.13 -13.21 -1.89
CA LEU A 81 -9.78 -13.25 -1.34
C LEU A 81 -9.24 -14.68 -1.26
N GLN A 82 -10.07 -15.64 -0.82
CA GLN A 82 -9.69 -17.06 -0.79
C GLN A 82 -9.35 -17.58 -2.18
N GLY A 83 -10.21 -17.30 -3.17
CA GLY A 83 -9.99 -17.66 -4.56
C GLY A 83 -8.67 -17.08 -5.10
N PHE A 84 -8.42 -15.81 -4.82
CA PHE A 84 -7.19 -15.11 -5.21
C PHE A 84 -5.94 -15.74 -4.57
N VAL A 85 -5.96 -15.97 -3.26
CA VAL A 85 -4.82 -16.57 -2.55
C VAL A 85 -4.62 -18.03 -2.96
N HIS A 86 -5.70 -18.79 -3.14
CA HIS A 86 -5.61 -20.19 -3.55
C HIS A 86 -5.07 -20.34 -4.97
N SER A 87 -5.48 -19.48 -5.90
CA SER A 87 -4.95 -19.51 -7.28
C SER A 87 -3.47 -19.17 -7.37
N SER A 88 -2.97 -18.33 -6.45
CA SER A 88 -1.57 -17.88 -6.46
C SER A 88 -0.63 -18.76 -5.63
N MET A 89 -1.10 -19.36 -4.53
CA MET A 89 -0.26 -20.11 -3.56
C MET A 89 -0.67 -21.58 -3.40
N GLY A 90 -1.72 -22.03 -4.07
CA GLY A 90 -2.20 -23.42 -4.00
C GLY A 90 -2.47 -23.88 -2.56
N LYS A 91 -1.94 -25.04 -2.20
CA LYS A 91 -2.14 -25.66 -0.86
C LYS A 91 -1.61 -24.81 0.30
N HIS A 92 -0.61 -23.96 0.07
CA HIS A 92 0.01 -23.13 1.09
C HIS A 92 -0.81 -21.84 1.40
N GLY A 93 -1.77 -21.51 0.54
CA GLY A 93 -2.55 -20.27 0.63
C GLY A 93 -3.28 -20.07 1.96
N LYS A 94 -3.85 -21.13 2.54
CA LYS A 94 -4.58 -21.05 3.83
C LYS A 94 -3.76 -20.39 4.96
N LYS A 95 -2.45 -20.63 4.99
CA LYS A 95 -1.58 -20.11 6.04
C LYS A 95 -1.34 -18.60 5.91
N TYR A 96 -1.28 -18.10 4.68
CA TYR A 96 -0.93 -16.70 4.39
C TYR A 96 -2.14 -15.83 4.10
N MET A 97 -3.34 -16.40 4.02
CA MET A 97 -4.58 -15.71 3.71
C MET A 97 -4.84 -14.50 4.61
N ASN A 98 -4.68 -14.65 5.93
CA ASN A 98 -4.90 -13.56 6.87
C ASN A 98 -3.89 -12.42 6.67
N TYR A 99 -2.63 -12.76 6.42
CA TYR A 99 -1.58 -11.78 6.16
C TYR A 99 -1.84 -11.02 4.87
N VAL A 100 -2.08 -11.75 3.77
CA VAL A 100 -2.34 -11.15 2.46
C VAL A 100 -3.60 -10.29 2.48
N GLY A 101 -4.67 -10.77 3.14
CA GLY A 101 -5.92 -10.02 3.28
C GLY A 101 -5.74 -8.73 4.08
N THR A 102 -5.02 -8.78 5.19
CA THR A 102 -4.73 -7.59 6.00
C THR A 102 -3.87 -6.59 5.23
N LEU A 103 -2.85 -7.08 4.53
CA LEU A 103 -1.97 -6.28 3.70
C LEU A 103 -2.74 -5.59 2.57
N PHE A 104 -3.60 -6.34 1.86
CA PHE A 104 -4.45 -5.81 0.80
C PHE A 104 -5.36 -4.70 1.31
N LEU A 105 -6.11 -4.95 2.38
CA LEU A 105 -7.01 -3.97 2.97
C LEU A 105 -6.27 -2.71 3.44
N PHE A 106 -5.13 -2.89 4.10
CA PHE A 106 -4.35 -1.75 4.58
C PHE A 106 -3.85 -0.87 3.43
N ILE A 107 -3.24 -1.46 2.39
CA ILE A 107 -2.72 -0.71 1.24
C ILE A 107 -3.89 -0.06 0.47
N PHE A 108 -4.99 -0.79 0.27
CA PHE A 108 -6.16 -0.30 -0.44
C PHE A 108 -6.79 0.91 0.24
N PHE A 109 -7.08 0.83 1.54
CA PHE A 109 -7.65 1.95 2.29
C PHE A 109 -6.65 3.10 2.46
N SER A 110 -5.35 2.81 2.57
CA SER A 110 -4.31 3.83 2.59
C SER A 110 -4.26 4.63 1.29
N ASN A 111 -4.41 3.98 0.14
CA ASN A 111 -4.41 4.65 -1.15
C ASN A 111 -5.69 5.47 -1.36
N ILE A 112 -6.86 4.95 -0.96
CA ILE A 112 -8.15 5.65 -1.07
C ILE A 112 -8.23 6.85 -0.11
N SER A 113 -7.46 6.88 0.98
CA SER A 113 -7.52 7.99 1.95
C SER A 113 -7.22 9.36 1.32
N GLY A 114 -6.51 9.38 0.18
CA GLY A 114 -6.30 10.59 -0.63
C GLY A 114 -7.59 11.27 -1.09
N LEU A 115 -8.63 10.50 -1.44
CA LEU A 115 -9.95 11.03 -1.81
C LEU A 115 -10.61 11.85 -0.70
N PHE A 116 -10.32 11.54 0.55
CA PHE A 116 -10.86 12.25 1.71
C PHE A 116 -10.02 13.47 2.12
N GLY A 117 -9.06 13.86 1.29
CA GLY A 117 -8.13 14.96 1.58
C GLY A 117 -7.14 14.63 2.70
N LEU A 118 -7.03 13.35 3.10
CA LEU A 118 -6.05 12.89 4.06
C LEU A 118 -4.76 12.52 3.31
N ARG A 119 -3.61 12.88 3.89
CA ARG A 119 -2.33 12.46 3.31
C ARG A 119 -2.18 10.93 3.42
N PRO A 120 -2.15 10.19 2.30
CA PRO A 120 -2.04 8.75 2.34
C PRO A 120 -0.77 8.30 3.09
N PRO A 121 -0.84 7.32 4.01
CA PRO A 121 0.36 6.77 4.64
C PRO A 121 1.37 6.21 3.63
N THR A 122 0.89 5.74 2.49
CA THR A 122 1.69 5.22 1.36
C THR A 122 2.41 6.32 0.56
N ALA A 123 2.09 7.61 0.80
CA ALA A 123 2.86 8.74 0.30
C ALA A 123 4.16 9.00 1.10
N ASP A 124 4.39 8.24 2.17
CA ASP A 124 5.62 8.28 2.96
C ASP A 124 6.46 7.04 2.65
N PHE A 125 7.70 7.28 2.18
CA PHE A 125 8.63 6.19 1.85
C PHE A 125 8.95 5.32 3.07
N GLY A 126 9.04 5.90 4.27
CA GLY A 126 9.27 5.14 5.50
C GLY A 126 8.19 4.10 5.76
N THR A 127 6.93 4.43 5.53
CA THR A 127 5.79 3.52 5.69
C THR A 127 5.82 2.40 4.64
N THR A 128 6.02 2.75 3.37
CA THR A 128 6.05 1.77 2.28
C THR A 128 7.25 0.84 2.38
N PHE A 129 8.41 1.37 2.78
CA PHE A 129 9.59 0.56 3.01
C PHE A 129 9.44 -0.38 4.20
N SER A 130 8.81 0.07 5.29
CA SER A 130 8.50 -0.78 6.44
C SER A 130 7.59 -1.96 6.07
N LEU A 131 6.55 -1.73 5.26
CA LEU A 131 5.68 -2.80 4.76
C LEU A 131 6.46 -3.81 3.88
N ALA A 132 7.28 -3.30 2.97
CA ALA A 132 8.12 -4.13 2.12
C ALA A 132 9.16 -4.92 2.92
N LEU A 133 9.71 -4.34 3.98
CA LEU A 133 10.67 -4.99 4.86
C LEU A 133 10.01 -6.14 5.66
N ILE A 134 8.81 -5.92 6.21
CA ILE A 134 8.04 -6.98 6.89
C ILE A 134 7.78 -8.15 5.94
N THR A 135 7.35 -7.85 4.71
CA THR A 135 7.14 -8.84 3.65
C THR A 135 8.44 -9.59 3.33
N PHE A 136 9.54 -8.88 3.19
CA PHE A 136 10.86 -9.46 2.92
C PHE A 136 11.32 -10.38 4.05
N VAL A 137 11.17 -9.98 5.31
CA VAL A 137 11.48 -10.85 6.46
C VAL A 137 10.64 -12.12 6.41
N MET A 138 9.36 -12.04 6.04
CA MET A 138 8.50 -13.21 5.88
C MET A 138 8.96 -14.11 4.72
N ILE A 139 9.38 -13.55 3.60
CA ILE A 139 9.94 -14.30 2.46
C ILE A 139 11.20 -15.04 2.90
N GLN A 140 12.15 -14.36 3.57
CA GLN A 140 13.39 -14.96 4.04
C GLN A 140 13.17 -16.01 5.14
N TYR A 141 12.23 -15.76 6.05
CA TYR A 141 11.84 -16.75 7.06
C TYR A 141 11.35 -18.06 6.40
N ASN A 142 10.50 -17.96 5.38
CA ASN A 142 10.03 -19.13 4.66
C ASN A 142 11.16 -19.81 3.88
N ASN A 143 12.04 -19.05 3.24
CA ASN A 143 13.21 -19.58 2.57
C ASN A 143 14.08 -20.43 3.51
N ILE A 144 14.42 -19.91 4.68
CA ILE A 144 15.22 -20.64 5.68
C ILE A 144 14.46 -21.86 6.22
N LYS A 145 13.14 -21.72 6.44
CA LYS A 145 12.32 -22.81 7.01
C LYS A 145 12.18 -24.01 6.07
N TYR A 146 11.99 -23.78 4.77
CA TYR A 146 11.72 -24.83 3.80
C TYR A 146 13.01 -25.32 3.12
N ASN A 147 13.91 -24.43 2.79
CA ASN A 147 15.16 -24.76 2.08
C ASN A 147 16.36 -24.99 3.00
N LYS A 148 16.24 -24.65 4.32
CA LYS A 148 17.34 -24.84 5.30
C LYS A 148 18.68 -24.29 4.76
N PHE A 149 19.70 -25.18 4.61
CA PHE A 149 20.99 -24.82 4.05
C PHE A 149 20.92 -24.42 2.56
N GLY A 150 19.92 -24.92 1.82
CA GLY A 150 19.67 -24.53 0.43
C GLY A 150 19.40 -23.04 0.25
N ALA A 151 18.86 -22.37 1.28
CA ALA A 151 18.63 -20.93 1.26
C ALA A 151 19.93 -20.13 1.07
N PHE A 152 21.02 -20.58 1.68
CA PHE A 152 22.34 -19.95 1.54
C PHE A 152 23.08 -20.44 0.29
N THR A 153 23.05 -21.75 0.01
CA THR A 153 23.72 -22.31 -1.15
C THR A 153 23.07 -21.87 -2.46
N GLY A 154 21.76 -21.56 -2.46
CA GLY A 154 21.06 -21.00 -3.61
C GLY A 154 21.64 -19.66 -4.09
N LEU A 155 22.20 -18.85 -3.18
CA LEU A 155 22.87 -17.59 -3.54
C LEU A 155 24.16 -17.82 -4.37
N PHE A 156 24.78 -18.99 -4.24
CA PHE A 156 26.00 -19.35 -4.98
C PHE A 156 25.73 -20.13 -6.27
N GLN A 157 24.46 -20.46 -6.54
CA GLN A 157 24.11 -21.18 -7.78
C GLN A 157 23.77 -20.17 -8.91
N PRO A 158 24.01 -20.53 -10.18
CA PRO A 158 24.70 -21.73 -10.67
C PRO A 158 26.24 -21.68 -10.56
N LEU A 159 26.81 -20.48 -10.35
CA LEU A 159 28.26 -20.23 -10.28
C LEU A 159 28.57 -19.35 -9.07
N TRP A 160 29.62 -19.70 -8.33
CA TRP A 160 29.99 -19.03 -7.09
C TRP A 160 30.29 -17.50 -7.26
N PHE A 161 30.80 -17.07 -8.41
CA PHE A 161 31.06 -15.65 -8.68
C PHE A 161 29.80 -14.83 -8.95
N LEU A 162 28.63 -15.46 -9.14
CA LEU A 162 27.34 -14.78 -9.24
C LEU A 162 26.75 -14.40 -7.88
N PHE A 163 27.37 -14.83 -6.79
CA PHE A 163 26.93 -14.49 -5.43
C PHE A 163 26.63 -12.99 -5.22
N PRO A 164 27.50 -12.03 -5.64
CA PRO A 164 27.20 -10.62 -5.44
C PRO A 164 25.94 -10.17 -6.19
N ILE A 165 25.70 -10.69 -7.39
CA ILE A 165 24.54 -10.33 -8.21
C ILE A 165 23.26 -10.90 -7.58
N ASN A 166 23.29 -12.15 -7.13
CA ASN A 166 22.16 -12.79 -6.46
C ASN A 166 21.84 -12.10 -5.13
N LEU A 167 22.86 -11.71 -4.36
CA LEU A 167 22.67 -10.96 -3.11
C LEU A 167 22.03 -9.59 -3.36
N ILE A 168 22.51 -8.86 -4.37
CA ILE A 168 21.91 -7.58 -4.78
C ILE A 168 20.45 -7.79 -5.20
N GLY A 169 20.12 -8.84 -5.94
CA GLY A 169 18.77 -9.21 -6.33
C GLY A 169 17.85 -9.42 -5.11
N GLU A 170 18.31 -10.14 -4.10
CA GLU A 170 17.54 -10.32 -2.86
C GLU A 170 17.26 -9.01 -2.13
N ILE A 171 18.26 -8.13 -2.02
CA ILE A 171 18.12 -6.79 -1.37
C ILE A 171 17.27 -5.86 -2.24
N ALA A 172 17.36 -5.95 -3.55
CA ALA A 172 16.58 -5.14 -4.48
C ALA A 172 15.07 -5.42 -4.38
N THR A 173 14.67 -6.62 -3.97
CA THR A 173 13.26 -7.00 -3.85
C THR A 173 12.44 -6.06 -2.94
N PRO A 174 12.77 -5.85 -1.65
CA PRO A 174 12.02 -4.94 -0.79
C PRO A 174 12.11 -3.48 -1.25
N VAL A 175 13.24 -3.07 -1.79
CA VAL A 175 13.42 -1.71 -2.34
C VAL A 175 12.49 -1.49 -3.53
N SER A 176 12.45 -2.43 -4.48
CA SER A 176 11.58 -2.35 -5.65
C SER A 176 10.10 -2.33 -5.27
N MET A 177 9.67 -3.17 -4.31
CA MET A 177 8.29 -3.20 -3.83
C MET A 177 7.89 -1.88 -3.15
N SER A 178 8.76 -1.32 -2.31
CA SER A 178 8.48 -0.05 -1.61
C SER A 178 8.46 1.13 -2.56
N LEU A 179 9.44 1.23 -3.49
CA LEU A 179 9.49 2.30 -4.49
C LEU A 179 8.31 2.26 -5.44
N ARG A 180 7.81 1.09 -5.79
CA ARG A 180 6.62 0.94 -6.63
C ARG A 180 5.38 1.52 -5.95
N LEU A 181 5.17 1.17 -4.66
CA LEU A 181 4.03 1.66 -3.88
C LEU A 181 4.12 3.18 -3.65
N PHE A 182 5.26 3.66 -3.18
CA PHE A 182 5.54 5.08 -2.97
C PHE A 182 5.46 5.88 -4.27
N GLY A 183 6.12 5.39 -5.33
CA GLY A 183 6.22 6.09 -6.61
C GLY A 183 4.87 6.26 -7.31
N ASN A 184 3.96 5.27 -7.19
CA ASN A 184 2.62 5.39 -7.74
C ASN A 184 1.83 6.53 -7.08
N ILE A 185 1.86 6.63 -5.76
CA ILE A 185 1.16 7.70 -5.02
C ILE A 185 1.81 9.05 -5.28
N MET A 186 3.14 9.14 -5.27
CA MET A 186 3.85 10.38 -5.57
C MET A 186 3.59 10.86 -7.00
N ALA A 187 3.61 9.95 -7.99
CA ALA A 187 3.27 10.30 -9.36
C ALA A 187 1.85 10.84 -9.48
N GLY A 188 0.87 10.19 -8.83
CA GLY A 188 -0.51 10.68 -8.78
C GLY A 188 -0.62 12.08 -8.17
N THR A 189 0.04 12.31 -7.03
CA THR A 189 0.04 13.61 -6.34
C THR A 189 0.67 14.71 -7.21
N VAL A 190 1.82 14.44 -7.84
CA VAL A 190 2.49 15.40 -8.74
C VAL A 190 1.63 15.72 -9.96
N MET A 191 1.03 14.69 -10.58
CA MET A 191 0.13 14.88 -11.73
C MET A 191 -1.08 15.74 -11.36
N MET A 192 -1.71 15.46 -10.20
CA MET A 192 -2.83 16.26 -9.72
C MET A 192 -2.43 17.70 -9.46
N ALA A 193 -1.27 17.93 -8.85
CA ALA A 193 -0.72 19.27 -8.62
C ALA A 193 -0.56 20.06 -9.92
N LEU A 194 0.01 19.42 -10.95
CA LEU A 194 0.16 20.03 -12.27
C LEU A 194 -1.20 20.37 -12.92
N TYR A 195 -2.19 19.47 -12.82
CA TYR A 195 -3.52 19.72 -13.33
C TYR A 195 -4.20 20.90 -12.63
N TYR A 196 -4.06 20.98 -11.31
CA TYR A 196 -4.59 22.13 -10.56
C TYR A 196 -3.90 23.44 -10.91
N GLY A 197 -2.60 23.43 -11.22
CA GLY A 197 -1.87 24.63 -11.64
C GLY A 197 -2.17 25.10 -13.08
N LEU A 198 -2.31 24.14 -14.01
CA LEU A 198 -2.37 24.46 -15.45
C LEU A 198 -3.78 24.65 -16.00
N LEU A 199 -4.81 24.02 -15.43
CA LEU A 199 -6.16 24.02 -16.00
C LEU A 199 -6.97 25.27 -15.62
N PRO A 200 -7.75 25.85 -16.58
CA PRO A 200 -8.70 26.90 -16.27
C PRO A 200 -9.81 26.37 -15.36
N ILE A 201 -10.43 27.29 -14.60
CA ILE A 201 -11.38 26.98 -13.51
C ILE A 201 -12.54 26.06 -13.93
N PHE A 202 -13.03 26.18 -15.17
CA PHE A 202 -14.12 25.35 -15.70
C PHE A 202 -13.68 23.89 -15.94
N ALA A 203 -12.44 23.66 -16.33
CA ALA A 203 -11.90 22.33 -16.55
C ALA A 203 -11.54 21.65 -15.22
N LYS A 204 -11.19 22.44 -14.19
CA LYS A 204 -10.89 21.90 -12.84
C LYS A 204 -12.06 21.15 -12.23
N LEU A 205 -13.31 21.59 -12.42
CA LEU A 205 -14.49 21.00 -11.79
C LEU A 205 -14.86 19.59 -12.30
N GLY A 206 -14.66 19.31 -13.61
CA GLY A 206 -15.06 18.03 -14.19
C GLY A 206 -13.91 17.03 -14.32
N ILE A 207 -12.83 17.45 -14.96
CA ILE A 207 -11.70 16.58 -15.30
C ILE A 207 -10.93 16.14 -14.05
N THR A 208 -10.73 17.04 -13.10
CA THR A 208 -10.00 16.73 -11.85
C THR A 208 -10.72 15.70 -10.99
N SER A 209 -12.04 15.77 -10.91
CA SER A 209 -12.81 14.77 -10.17
C SER A 209 -12.66 13.37 -10.77
N PHE A 210 -12.68 13.27 -12.09
CA PHE A 210 -12.44 12.01 -12.79
C PHE A 210 -11.00 11.48 -12.57
N LEU A 211 -10.02 12.38 -12.60
CA LEU A 211 -8.62 12.03 -12.35
C LEU A 211 -8.37 11.54 -10.93
N HIS A 212 -9.03 12.14 -9.91
CA HIS A 212 -8.97 11.62 -8.54
C HIS A 212 -9.50 10.19 -8.45
N VAL A 213 -10.64 9.89 -9.05
CA VAL A 213 -11.15 8.52 -9.08
C VAL A 213 -10.16 7.58 -9.77
N TYR A 214 -9.55 8.01 -10.85
CA TYR A 214 -8.56 7.20 -11.57
C TYR A 214 -7.29 6.97 -10.74
N PHE A 215 -6.66 8.01 -10.21
CA PHE A 215 -5.37 7.87 -9.50
C PHE A 215 -5.54 7.29 -8.10
N ASP A 216 -6.54 7.70 -7.35
CA ASP A 216 -6.69 7.29 -5.95
C ASP A 216 -7.40 5.94 -5.81
N VAL A 217 -8.47 5.70 -6.60
CA VAL A 217 -9.22 4.43 -6.49
C VAL A 217 -8.66 3.37 -7.42
N PHE A 218 -8.66 3.62 -8.73
CA PHE A 218 -8.32 2.59 -9.71
C PHE A 218 -6.83 2.21 -9.62
N SER A 219 -5.94 3.19 -9.70
CA SER A 219 -4.51 2.96 -9.58
C SER A 219 -4.14 2.44 -8.21
N GLY A 220 -4.77 2.96 -7.14
CA GLY A 220 -4.60 2.49 -5.76
C GLY A 220 -5.03 1.03 -5.56
N ALA A 221 -6.14 0.61 -6.17
CA ALA A 221 -6.61 -0.78 -6.12
C ALA A 221 -5.67 -1.74 -6.85
N ILE A 222 -5.26 -1.37 -8.07
CA ILE A 222 -4.26 -2.14 -8.84
C ILE A 222 -2.97 -2.28 -8.05
N GLN A 223 -2.52 -1.21 -7.40
CA GLN A 223 -1.28 -1.24 -6.63
C GLN A 223 -1.36 -2.17 -5.43
N ALA A 224 -2.49 -2.18 -4.69
CA ALA A 224 -2.73 -3.12 -3.60
C ALA A 224 -2.72 -4.57 -4.10
N TYR A 225 -3.38 -4.82 -5.24
CA TYR A 225 -3.40 -6.13 -5.89
C TYR A 225 -1.99 -6.59 -6.29
N VAL A 226 -1.23 -5.74 -6.99
CA VAL A 226 0.12 -6.08 -7.48
C VAL A 226 1.07 -6.34 -6.32
N PHE A 227 1.01 -5.54 -5.24
CA PHE A 227 1.85 -5.75 -4.07
C PHE A 227 1.56 -7.10 -3.41
N CYS A 228 0.30 -7.46 -3.22
CA CYS A 228 -0.11 -8.74 -2.67
C CYS A 228 0.26 -9.91 -3.58
N MET A 229 0.07 -9.76 -4.89
CA MET A 229 0.44 -10.78 -5.88
C MET A 229 1.94 -11.07 -5.84
N LEU A 230 2.78 -10.03 -5.85
CA LEU A 230 4.23 -10.20 -5.74
C LEU A 230 4.64 -10.83 -4.40
N THR A 231 4.01 -10.43 -3.31
CA THR A 231 4.23 -11.05 -1.99
C THR A 231 3.97 -12.55 -2.03
N MET A 232 2.84 -12.96 -2.62
CA MET A 232 2.48 -14.37 -2.74
C MET A 232 3.44 -15.14 -3.65
N VAL A 233 3.78 -14.58 -4.81
CA VAL A 233 4.70 -15.19 -5.77
C VAL A 233 6.08 -15.39 -5.14
N PHE A 234 6.64 -14.37 -4.47
CA PHE A 234 7.94 -14.50 -3.82
C PHE A 234 7.95 -15.51 -2.66
N ILE A 235 6.85 -15.57 -1.88
CA ILE A 235 6.74 -16.57 -0.83
C ILE A 235 6.65 -17.97 -1.43
N THR A 236 5.85 -18.16 -2.48
CA THR A 236 5.65 -19.48 -3.14
C THR A 236 6.95 -19.95 -3.80
N ASP A 237 7.67 -19.05 -4.47
CA ASP A 237 8.97 -19.35 -5.08
C ASP A 237 9.98 -19.90 -4.05
N LYS A 238 10.01 -19.31 -2.85
CA LYS A 238 10.90 -19.77 -1.77
C LYS A 238 10.42 -21.04 -1.05
N ILE A 239 9.14 -21.37 -1.11
CA ILE A 239 8.60 -22.61 -0.53
C ILE A 239 8.87 -23.78 -1.46
N GLY A 240 8.93 -23.53 -2.77
CA GLY A 240 9.00 -24.56 -3.81
C GLY A 240 7.64 -25.21 -4.08
N GLU A 241 7.49 -25.81 -5.24
CA GLU A 241 6.33 -26.64 -5.57
C GLU A 241 6.43 -27.94 -4.73
N ALA A 242 5.54 -28.09 -3.75
CA ALA A 242 5.35 -29.33 -2.99
C ALA A 242 4.14 -30.10 -3.51
#